data_6edbbaff589a2f8b79683518f95f98fa
#
_entry.id   6edbbaff589a2f8b79683518f95f98fa
#
_cell.length_a   1.000
_cell.length_b   1.000
_cell.length_c   1.000
_cell.angle_alpha   90.00
_cell.angle_beta   90.00
_cell.angle_gamma   90.00
#
_symmetry.space_group_name_H-M   'P 1'
#
loop_
_entity.id
_entity.type
_entity.pdbx_description
1 polymer ?
#
loop_
_entity_poly.entity_id
_entity_poly.type
_entity_poly.pdbx_seq_one_letter_code
_entity_poly.pdbx_strand_id
1 'polypeptide(L)'
;MLTASDGSSQQVYCVESGIAYNTSDNTYTSESGTNSNYLNLLPSEARRGITLTAIYGWKPGASLPVSGINEDDYKMATQIILWEYQQQLRSDPYSRHGNGHADANQYFSVIAGRPAEKAYNWILSQVASHSTIPSFTSTKKSEAPELELKWDTEKKIYTLTVTDTNNLKIDLETLKGSG
;
A
#
# COMPACT_ATOMS: atom_id res chain seq x y z
N MET A 1 -18.35 2.58 -8.52
CA MET A 1 -18.90 2.76 -7.16
C MET A 1 -19.95 1.70 -6.92
N LEU A 2 -20.02 1.18 -5.72
CA LEU A 2 -21.15 0.37 -5.26
C LEU A 2 -22.02 1.22 -4.33
N THR A 3 -23.35 1.08 -4.46
CA THR A 3 -24.32 1.75 -3.60
C THR A 3 -24.92 0.73 -2.66
N ALA A 4 -24.84 0.99 -1.37
CA ALA A 4 -25.46 0.13 -0.34
C ALA A 4 -26.97 0.36 -0.27
N SER A 5 -27.69 -0.55 0.39
CA SER A 5 -29.15 -0.46 0.57
C SER A 5 -29.61 0.78 1.35
N ASP A 6 -28.74 1.41 2.13
CA ASP A 6 -28.97 2.66 2.84
C ASP A 6 -28.74 3.92 1.98
N GLY A 7 -28.41 3.76 0.70
CA GLY A 7 -28.10 4.83 -0.24
C GLY A 7 -26.67 5.35 -0.18
N SER A 8 -25.83 4.87 0.74
CA SER A 8 -24.43 5.22 0.76
C SER A 8 -23.69 4.61 -0.42
N SER A 9 -22.66 5.31 -0.92
CA SER A 9 -21.84 4.85 -2.04
C SER A 9 -20.40 4.73 -1.62
N GLN A 10 -19.78 3.62 -2.00
CA GLN A 10 -18.37 3.36 -1.75
C GLN A 10 -17.61 3.16 -3.05
N GLN A 11 -16.41 3.72 -3.10
CA GLN A 11 -15.46 3.41 -4.15
C GLN A 11 -14.95 1.98 -3.94
N VAL A 12 -15.01 1.20 -5.02
CA VAL A 12 -14.45 -0.15 -5.05
C VAL A 12 -13.47 -0.26 -6.21
N TYR A 13 -12.49 -1.11 -6.06
CA TYR A 13 -11.53 -1.46 -7.10
C TYR A 13 -11.74 -2.91 -7.51
N CYS A 14 -11.63 -3.18 -8.81
CA CYS A 14 -11.63 -4.54 -9.31
C CYS A 14 -10.30 -5.22 -8.96
N VAL A 15 -10.37 -6.35 -8.28
CA VAL A 15 -9.19 -7.16 -7.95
C VAL A 15 -9.00 -8.32 -8.93
N GLU A 16 -9.98 -8.59 -9.80
CA GLU A 16 -9.89 -9.63 -10.84
C GLU A 16 -9.72 -8.98 -12.21
N SER A 17 -8.48 -8.96 -12.69
CA SER A 17 -8.17 -8.45 -14.02
C SER A 17 -8.74 -9.36 -15.10
N GLY A 18 -9.34 -8.77 -16.13
CA GLY A 18 -9.92 -9.50 -17.24
C GLY A 18 -11.36 -9.99 -17.02
N ILE A 19 -11.91 -9.85 -15.83
CA ILE A 19 -13.32 -10.15 -15.55
C ILE A 19 -14.15 -8.89 -15.78
N ALA A 20 -15.12 -8.98 -16.70
CA ALA A 20 -16.03 -7.89 -16.97
C ALA A 20 -16.92 -7.61 -15.76
N TYR A 21 -16.97 -6.36 -15.35
CA TYR A 21 -17.88 -5.91 -14.31
C TYR A 21 -19.33 -5.93 -14.85
N ASN A 22 -20.18 -6.73 -14.26
CA ASN A 22 -21.60 -6.75 -14.62
C ASN A 22 -22.33 -5.68 -13.79
N THR A 23 -22.90 -4.71 -14.47
CA THR A 23 -23.60 -3.56 -13.87
C THR A 23 -25.11 -3.78 -13.73
N SER A 24 -25.67 -4.88 -14.27
CA SER A 24 -27.10 -5.16 -14.22
C SER A 24 -27.44 -6.19 -13.15
N ASP A 25 -28.31 -5.80 -12.23
CA ASP A 25 -29.03 -6.66 -11.25
C ASP A 25 -28.17 -7.55 -10.32
N ASN A 26 -26.89 -7.26 -10.18
CA ASN A 26 -26.03 -8.00 -9.28
C ASN A 26 -26.03 -7.37 -7.89
N THR A 27 -26.31 -8.20 -6.89
CA THR A 27 -26.06 -7.89 -5.49
C THR A 27 -24.66 -8.30 -5.10
N TYR A 28 -23.96 -7.43 -4.39
CA TYR A 28 -22.63 -7.69 -3.85
C TYR A 28 -22.73 -7.75 -2.33
N THR A 29 -22.06 -8.72 -1.75
CA THR A 29 -21.96 -8.83 -0.29
C THR A 29 -20.63 -8.23 0.16
N SER A 30 -20.65 -7.49 1.26
CA SER A 30 -19.44 -7.02 1.91
C SER A 30 -18.97 -8.05 2.92
N GLU A 31 -17.70 -8.40 2.86
CA GLU A 31 -17.05 -9.24 3.87
C GLU A 31 -15.75 -8.59 4.38
N SER A 32 -15.31 -8.98 5.56
CA SER A 32 -14.01 -8.57 6.06
C SER A 32 -12.90 -9.14 5.18
N GLY A 33 -11.90 -8.33 4.85
CA GLY A 33 -10.72 -8.78 4.11
C GLY A 33 -9.97 -9.95 4.77
N THR A 34 -10.12 -10.13 6.09
CA THR A 34 -9.58 -11.28 6.83
C THR A 34 -10.35 -12.58 6.55
N ASN A 35 -11.58 -12.48 6.10
CA ASN A 35 -12.44 -13.61 5.77
C ASN A 35 -12.53 -13.86 4.26
N SER A 36 -11.94 -12.99 3.45
CA SER A 36 -11.96 -13.12 2.01
C SER A 36 -11.18 -14.36 1.56
N ASN A 37 -11.89 -15.33 1.01
CA ASN A 37 -11.26 -16.51 0.43
C ASN A 37 -10.28 -16.18 -0.68
N TYR A 38 -10.59 -15.13 -1.46
CA TYR A 38 -9.74 -14.68 -2.55
C TYR A 38 -8.42 -14.05 -2.05
N LEU A 39 -8.50 -13.08 -1.13
CA LEU A 39 -7.30 -12.43 -0.61
C LEU A 39 -6.41 -13.40 0.17
N ASN A 40 -7.00 -14.40 0.83
CA ASN A 40 -6.24 -15.39 1.59
C ASN A 40 -5.44 -16.36 0.71
N LEU A 41 -5.77 -16.48 -0.57
CA LEU A 41 -4.98 -17.25 -1.54
C LEU A 41 -3.73 -16.51 -2.01
N LEU A 42 -3.66 -15.20 -1.83
CA LEU A 42 -2.51 -14.41 -2.24
C LEU A 42 -1.37 -14.50 -1.21
N PRO A 43 -0.11 -14.43 -1.65
CA PRO A 43 1.04 -14.27 -0.76
C PRO A 43 0.90 -13.07 0.16
N SER A 44 1.53 -13.11 1.34
CA SER A 44 1.47 -12.03 2.33
C SER A 44 1.94 -10.68 1.79
N GLU A 45 2.96 -10.70 0.96
CA GLU A 45 3.54 -9.52 0.29
C GLU A 45 2.54 -8.88 -0.67
N ALA A 46 1.84 -9.69 -1.47
CA ALA A 46 0.80 -9.21 -2.37
C ALA A 46 -0.38 -8.60 -1.59
N ARG A 47 -0.85 -9.27 -0.53
CA ARG A 47 -1.91 -8.73 0.34
C ARG A 47 -1.52 -7.40 0.97
N ARG A 48 -0.29 -7.30 1.47
CA ARG A 48 0.26 -6.06 2.03
C ARG A 48 0.32 -4.96 0.98
N GLY A 49 0.82 -5.26 -0.22
CA GLY A 49 0.88 -4.32 -1.33
C GLY A 49 -0.49 -3.82 -1.74
N ILE A 50 -1.50 -4.69 -1.84
CA ILE A 50 -2.89 -4.33 -2.11
C ILE A 50 -3.43 -3.40 -1.02
N THR A 51 -3.24 -3.75 0.25
CA THR A 51 -3.71 -2.94 1.38
C THR A 51 -3.09 -1.55 1.39
N LEU A 52 -1.77 -1.45 1.23
CA LEU A 52 -1.08 -0.16 1.20
C LEU A 52 -1.45 0.67 -0.04
N THR A 53 -1.64 0.01 -1.18
CA THR A 53 -2.14 0.69 -2.38
C THR A 53 -3.55 1.25 -2.18
N ALA A 54 -4.43 0.54 -1.48
CA ALA A 54 -5.76 1.05 -1.14
C ALA A 54 -5.71 2.24 -0.15
N ILE A 55 -4.72 2.27 0.74
CA ILE A 55 -4.50 3.39 1.68
C ILE A 55 -4.03 4.64 0.94
N TYR A 56 -3.03 4.52 0.09
CA TYR A 56 -2.37 5.63 -0.61
C TYR A 56 -2.95 5.92 -1.99
N GLY A 57 -3.79 5.06 -2.53
CA GLY A 57 -4.45 5.23 -3.81
C GLY A 57 -5.59 6.24 -3.78
N TRP A 58 -6.18 6.43 -4.94
CA TRP A 58 -7.31 7.34 -5.08
C TRP A 58 -8.53 6.87 -4.29
N LYS A 59 -9.21 7.82 -3.69
CA LYS A 59 -10.53 7.66 -3.07
C LYS A 59 -11.33 8.95 -3.23
N PRO A 60 -12.67 8.90 -3.20
CA PRO A 60 -13.51 10.10 -3.36
C PRO A 60 -13.10 11.21 -2.40
N GLY A 61 -12.92 12.41 -2.94
CA GLY A 61 -12.49 13.57 -2.15
C GLY A 61 -11.00 13.63 -1.81
N ALA A 62 -10.20 12.69 -2.26
CA ALA A 62 -8.75 12.75 -2.08
C ALA A 62 -8.15 13.91 -2.89
N SER A 63 -7.24 14.66 -2.27
CA SER A 63 -6.42 15.63 -2.99
C SER A 63 -5.48 14.92 -3.96
N LEU A 64 -5.22 15.55 -5.11
CA LEU A 64 -4.24 15.03 -6.06
C LEU A 64 -2.83 15.11 -5.46
N PRO A 65 -2.08 14.00 -5.41
CA PRO A 65 -0.82 13.93 -4.67
C PRO A 65 0.35 14.62 -5.38
N VAL A 66 0.24 14.81 -6.69
CA VAL A 66 1.27 15.42 -7.54
C VAL A 66 0.65 16.33 -8.58
N SER A 67 1.41 17.33 -9.04
CA SER A 67 0.94 18.24 -10.08
C SER A 67 0.91 17.58 -11.47
N GLY A 68 -0.01 18.07 -12.32
CA GLY A 68 -0.12 17.64 -13.72
C GLY A 68 -0.75 16.27 -13.92
N ILE A 69 -1.59 15.86 -12.98
CA ILE A 69 -2.52 14.72 -13.10
C ILE A 69 -3.93 15.20 -12.83
N ASN A 70 -4.90 14.39 -13.22
CA ASN A 70 -6.29 14.53 -12.85
C ASN A 70 -6.75 13.33 -12.01
N GLU A 71 -8.01 13.34 -11.63
CA GLU A 71 -8.60 12.29 -10.80
C GLU A 71 -8.60 10.92 -11.48
N ASP A 72 -8.85 10.88 -12.78
CA ASP A 72 -8.87 9.62 -13.56
C ASP A 72 -7.46 9.04 -13.72
N ASP A 73 -6.43 9.88 -13.85
CA ASP A 73 -5.03 9.46 -13.82
C ASP A 73 -4.71 8.76 -12.48
N TYR A 74 -5.19 9.34 -11.36
CA TYR A 74 -4.94 8.78 -10.03
C TYR A 74 -5.71 7.47 -9.81
N LYS A 75 -6.97 7.38 -10.26
CA LYS A 75 -7.76 6.14 -10.24
C LYS A 75 -7.08 5.04 -11.04
N MET A 76 -6.67 5.36 -12.28
CA MET A 76 -6.02 4.41 -13.17
C MET A 76 -4.71 3.89 -12.58
N ALA A 77 -3.88 4.78 -12.06
CA ALA A 77 -2.63 4.41 -11.39
C ALA A 77 -2.88 3.44 -10.23
N THR A 78 -3.87 3.75 -9.38
CA THR A 78 -4.26 2.90 -8.26
C THR A 78 -4.68 1.51 -8.73
N GLN A 79 -5.57 1.46 -9.73
CA GLN A 79 -6.08 0.19 -10.26
C GLN A 79 -4.97 -0.68 -10.86
N ILE A 80 -4.03 -0.08 -11.58
CA ILE A 80 -2.90 -0.80 -12.18
C ILE A 80 -2.03 -1.43 -11.11
N ILE A 81 -1.67 -0.70 -10.06
CA ILE A 81 -0.85 -1.25 -8.98
C ILE A 81 -1.58 -2.41 -8.27
N LEU A 82 -2.89 -2.28 -8.03
CA LEU A 82 -3.68 -3.37 -7.45
C LEU A 82 -3.62 -4.63 -8.30
N TRP A 83 -3.75 -4.52 -9.62
CA TRP A 83 -3.64 -5.65 -10.54
C TRP A 83 -2.23 -6.24 -10.58
N GLU A 84 -1.18 -5.42 -10.51
CA GLU A 84 0.20 -5.91 -10.47
C GLU A 84 0.45 -6.78 -9.24
N TYR A 85 -0.01 -6.37 -8.05
CA TYR A 85 0.08 -7.18 -6.84
C TYR A 85 -0.81 -8.44 -6.91
N GLN A 86 -2.03 -8.28 -7.37
CA GLN A 86 -3.00 -9.37 -7.48
C GLN A 86 -2.53 -10.46 -8.46
N GLN A 87 -1.99 -10.06 -9.61
CA GLN A 87 -1.42 -10.99 -10.59
C GLN A 87 0.00 -11.44 -10.24
N GLN A 88 0.51 -11.04 -9.09
CA GLN A 88 1.88 -11.35 -8.66
C GLN A 88 2.95 -10.92 -9.70
N LEU A 89 2.69 -9.82 -10.40
CA LEU A 89 3.68 -9.14 -11.23
C LEU A 89 4.58 -8.20 -10.42
N ARG A 90 4.29 -8.11 -9.12
CA ARG A 90 5.00 -7.32 -8.13
C ARG A 90 4.88 -7.99 -6.77
N SER A 91 5.98 -8.16 -6.08
CA SER A 91 6.05 -8.60 -4.67
C SER A 91 6.42 -7.45 -3.73
N ASP A 92 7.01 -6.39 -4.28
CA ASP A 92 7.52 -5.22 -3.56
C ASP A 92 7.19 -3.93 -4.35
N PRO A 93 7.39 -2.74 -3.78
CA PRO A 93 7.12 -1.48 -4.47
C PRO A 93 8.17 -1.07 -5.51
N TYR A 94 9.28 -1.79 -5.66
CA TYR A 94 10.43 -1.34 -6.44
C TYR A 94 10.45 -1.89 -7.85
N SER A 95 10.07 -3.14 -8.03
CA SER A 95 10.25 -3.84 -9.31
C SER A 95 9.00 -4.60 -9.75
N ARG A 96 8.85 -4.69 -11.07
CA ARG A 96 7.87 -5.57 -11.72
C ARG A 96 8.62 -6.77 -12.30
N HIS A 97 7.95 -7.90 -12.36
CA HIS A 97 8.46 -9.13 -12.97
C HIS A 97 7.34 -9.89 -13.69
N GLY A 98 7.68 -10.70 -14.67
CA GLY A 98 6.73 -11.61 -15.29
C GLY A 98 6.47 -12.82 -14.38
N ASN A 99 5.31 -13.45 -14.56
CA ASN A 99 4.90 -14.61 -13.75
C ASN A 99 4.67 -15.89 -14.58
N GLY A 100 5.09 -15.91 -15.84
CA GLY A 100 4.85 -17.02 -16.78
C GLY A 100 3.50 -16.96 -17.50
N HIS A 101 2.56 -16.15 -17.02
CA HIS A 101 1.24 -15.94 -17.63
C HIS A 101 1.07 -14.53 -18.15
N ALA A 102 1.77 -13.57 -17.56
CA ALA A 102 1.72 -12.16 -17.90
C ALA A 102 3.11 -11.54 -17.94
N ASP A 103 3.29 -10.58 -18.86
CA ASP A 103 4.51 -9.78 -18.95
C ASP A 103 4.61 -8.77 -17.80
N ALA A 104 5.82 -8.46 -17.35
CA ALA A 104 6.10 -7.51 -16.28
C ALA A 104 5.45 -6.13 -16.49
N ASN A 105 5.28 -5.70 -17.74
CA ASN A 105 4.75 -4.39 -18.11
C ASN A 105 3.31 -4.45 -18.60
N GLN A 106 2.63 -5.59 -18.55
CA GLN A 106 1.30 -5.78 -19.12
C GLN A 106 0.32 -4.66 -18.75
N TYR A 107 0.25 -4.28 -17.49
CA TYR A 107 -0.63 -3.20 -17.03
C TYR A 107 0.04 -1.82 -17.11
N PHE A 108 1.31 -1.74 -16.73
CA PHE A 108 2.05 -0.49 -16.74
C PHE A 108 2.11 0.16 -18.13
N SER A 109 2.18 -0.62 -19.19
CA SER A 109 2.21 -0.12 -20.58
C SER A 109 1.04 0.82 -20.91
N VAL A 110 -0.08 0.68 -20.20
CA VAL A 110 -1.28 1.55 -20.38
C VAL A 110 -1.01 2.98 -19.95
N ILE A 111 -0.13 3.19 -18.96
CA ILE A 111 0.15 4.51 -18.37
C ILE A 111 1.57 5.02 -18.65
N ALA A 112 2.42 4.22 -19.23
CA ALA A 112 3.80 4.59 -19.53
C ALA A 112 3.86 5.88 -20.39
N GLY A 113 4.62 6.87 -19.92
CA GLY A 113 4.75 8.19 -20.54
C GLY A 113 3.53 9.11 -20.38
N ARG A 114 2.50 8.71 -19.65
CA ARG A 114 1.27 9.49 -19.44
C ARG A 114 1.25 10.14 -18.04
N PRO A 115 0.37 11.14 -17.81
CA PRO A 115 0.26 11.76 -16.47
C PRO A 115 0.00 10.76 -15.34
N ALA A 116 -0.77 9.70 -15.59
CA ALA A 116 -1.05 8.65 -14.60
C ALA A 116 0.22 7.94 -14.07
N GLU A 117 1.31 7.90 -14.83
CA GLU A 117 2.58 7.36 -14.37
C GLU A 117 3.15 8.15 -13.17
N LYS A 118 2.90 9.45 -13.10
CA LYS A 118 3.33 10.27 -11.96
C LYS A 118 2.62 9.85 -10.67
N ALA A 119 1.31 9.62 -10.76
CA ALA A 119 0.51 9.12 -9.64
C ALA A 119 0.95 7.71 -9.23
N TYR A 120 1.18 6.84 -10.21
CA TYR A 120 1.68 5.49 -10.00
C TYR A 120 3.01 5.48 -9.23
N ASN A 121 3.99 6.27 -9.67
CA ASN A 121 5.28 6.36 -9.01
C ASN A 121 5.15 6.96 -7.60
N TRP A 122 4.27 7.94 -7.41
CA TRP A 122 4.01 8.50 -6.09
C TRP A 122 3.40 7.46 -5.14
N ILE A 123 2.36 6.73 -5.56
CA ILE A 123 1.74 5.68 -4.73
C ILE A 123 2.81 4.65 -4.31
N LEU A 124 3.62 4.18 -5.26
CA LEU A 124 4.66 3.20 -4.96
C LEU A 124 5.73 3.74 -4.01
N SER A 125 6.07 5.03 -4.09
CA SER A 125 6.98 5.65 -3.14
C SER A 125 6.40 5.68 -1.72
N GLN A 126 5.09 5.91 -1.57
CA GLN A 126 4.41 5.84 -0.27
C GLN A 126 4.36 4.40 0.25
N VAL A 127 4.04 3.43 -0.61
CA VAL A 127 4.07 1.99 -0.27
C VAL A 127 5.46 1.58 0.18
N ALA A 128 6.51 2.02 -0.51
CA ALA A 128 7.90 1.76 -0.15
C ALA A 128 8.24 2.32 1.23
N SER A 129 7.94 3.59 1.46
CA SER A 129 8.17 4.26 2.75
C SER A 129 7.45 3.55 3.90
N HIS A 130 6.20 3.12 3.67
CA HIS A 130 5.42 2.41 4.68
C HIS A 130 5.88 0.96 4.90
N SER A 131 6.44 0.34 3.87
CA SER A 131 6.89 -1.06 3.92
C SER A 131 8.27 -1.21 4.53
N THR A 132 9.07 -0.15 4.53
CA THR A 132 10.40 -0.14 5.12
C THR A 132 10.28 0.14 6.62
N ILE A 133 10.75 -0.76 7.45
CA ILE A 133 10.84 -0.56 8.91
C ILE A 133 12.19 0.07 9.26
N PRO A 134 12.30 0.79 10.38
CA PRO A 134 13.58 1.30 10.86
C PRO A 134 14.61 0.18 11.01
N SER A 135 15.87 0.46 10.65
CA SER A 135 16.95 -0.53 10.69
C SER A 135 17.27 -1.05 12.11
N PHE A 136 16.82 -0.33 13.13
CA PHE A 136 16.96 -0.73 14.53
C PHE A 136 15.74 -1.51 15.07
N THR A 137 14.83 -1.99 14.21
CA THR A 137 13.68 -2.83 14.56
C THR A 137 13.62 -4.07 13.68
N SER A 138 12.79 -5.05 14.07
CA SER A 138 12.44 -6.20 13.23
C SER A 138 10.98 -6.58 13.44
N THR A 139 10.36 -7.13 12.41
CA THR A 139 9.01 -7.73 12.52
C THR A 139 9.04 -9.06 13.27
N LYS A 140 10.23 -9.66 13.43
CA LYS A 140 10.43 -10.89 14.19
C LYS A 140 11.25 -10.57 15.45
N LYS A 141 10.71 -10.91 16.61
CA LYS A 141 11.38 -10.69 17.91
C LYS A 141 12.78 -11.30 17.96
N SER A 142 12.99 -12.47 17.37
CA SER A 142 14.28 -13.17 17.35
C SER A 142 15.35 -12.48 16.48
N GLU A 143 14.95 -11.57 15.60
CA GLU A 143 15.84 -10.84 14.70
C GLU A 143 15.96 -9.36 15.08
N ALA A 144 15.22 -8.92 16.11
CA ALA A 144 15.27 -7.54 16.58
C ALA A 144 16.62 -7.27 17.26
N PRO A 145 17.30 -6.15 16.92
CA PRO A 145 18.52 -5.76 17.64
C PRO A 145 18.25 -5.53 19.11
N GLU A 146 19.20 -5.87 19.95
CA GLU A 146 19.13 -5.48 21.36
C GLU A 146 19.39 -3.97 21.48
N LEU A 147 18.46 -3.28 22.14
CA LEU A 147 18.53 -1.84 22.37
C LEU A 147 18.71 -1.59 23.86
N GLU A 148 19.74 -0.83 24.21
CA GLU A 148 20.09 -0.55 25.61
C GLU A 148 19.69 0.89 25.98
N LEU A 149 18.89 1.02 27.03
CA LEU A 149 18.61 2.29 27.67
C LEU A 149 19.77 2.68 28.59
N LYS A 150 20.37 3.86 28.35
CA LYS A 150 21.46 4.39 29.17
C LYS A 150 20.95 5.49 30.09
N TRP A 151 21.37 5.44 31.36
CA TRP A 151 21.05 6.48 32.31
C TRP A 151 21.89 7.72 32.04
N ASP A 152 21.21 8.84 31.76
CA ASP A 152 21.82 10.17 31.64
C ASP A 152 21.83 10.82 33.03
N THR A 153 23.02 10.94 33.62
CA THR A 153 23.19 11.47 34.98
C THR A 153 22.93 12.97 35.10
N GLU A 154 23.08 13.72 34.00
CA GLU A 154 22.83 15.16 33.98
C GLU A 154 21.34 15.45 33.87
N LYS A 155 20.66 14.77 32.97
CA LYS A 155 19.21 14.94 32.71
C LYS A 155 18.34 14.13 33.67
N LYS A 156 18.92 13.17 34.40
CA LYS A 156 18.21 12.23 35.29
C LYS A 156 17.10 11.47 34.58
N ILE A 157 17.36 11.03 33.35
CA ILE A 157 16.44 10.25 32.51
C ILE A 157 17.19 9.08 31.88
N TYR A 158 16.44 8.06 31.49
CA TYR A 158 16.98 7.03 30.59
C TYR A 158 16.91 7.53 29.16
N THR A 159 17.96 7.33 28.41
CA THR A 159 18.09 7.72 27.00
C THR A 159 18.38 6.49 26.16
N LEU A 160 17.79 6.46 24.98
CA LEU A 160 18.10 5.52 23.92
C LEU A 160 18.49 6.32 22.67
N THR A 161 19.67 6.06 22.15
CA THR A 161 20.11 6.61 20.87
C THR A 161 20.19 5.47 19.85
N VAL A 162 19.46 5.60 18.76
CA VAL A 162 19.49 4.65 17.66
C VAL A 162 19.76 5.40 16.36
N THR A 163 20.36 4.73 15.40
CA THR A 163 20.60 5.26 14.07
C THR A 163 19.81 4.43 13.07
N ASP A 164 18.97 5.08 12.28
CA ASP A 164 18.26 4.42 11.19
C ASP A 164 19.07 4.55 9.91
N THR A 165 19.54 3.41 9.38
CA THR A 165 20.26 3.33 8.11
C THR A 165 19.32 3.26 6.89
N ASN A 166 18.02 3.07 7.12
CA ASN A 166 16.99 3.06 6.07
C ASN A 166 16.48 4.47 5.73
N ASN A 167 16.98 5.51 6.41
CA ASN A 167 16.63 6.92 6.19
C ASN A 167 15.12 7.24 6.30
N LEU A 168 14.42 6.55 7.19
CA LEU A 168 13.01 6.80 7.42
C LEU A 168 12.82 8.07 8.25
N LYS A 169 11.81 8.85 7.89
CA LYS A 169 11.29 9.87 8.79
C LYS A 169 10.45 9.19 9.86
N ILE A 170 10.94 9.16 11.08
CA ILE A 170 10.21 8.63 12.23
C ILE A 170 9.47 9.80 12.86
N ASP A 171 8.15 9.73 12.92
CA ASP A 171 7.34 10.65 13.72
C ASP A 171 7.37 10.20 15.17
N LEU A 172 8.19 10.89 15.97
CA LEU A 172 8.34 10.60 17.39
C LEU A 172 7.09 10.95 18.22
N GLU A 173 6.16 11.73 17.69
CA GLU A 173 4.90 12.03 18.40
C GLU A 173 4.00 10.82 18.51
N THR A 174 4.05 9.90 17.55
CA THR A 174 3.32 8.62 17.60
C THR A 174 3.90 7.65 18.64
N LEU A 175 5.11 7.89 19.14
CA LEU A 175 5.79 7.04 20.11
C LEU A 175 5.58 7.49 21.57
N LYS A 176 4.81 8.53 21.83
CA LYS A 176 4.37 8.88 23.18
C LYS A 176 3.34 7.86 23.63
N GLY A 177 3.84 6.69 24.05
CA GLY A 177 3.04 5.74 24.78
C GLY A 177 2.55 6.39 26.06
N SER A 178 1.25 6.27 26.35
CA SER A 178 0.74 6.48 27.70
C SER A 178 1.39 5.44 28.59
N GLY A 179 2.35 5.85 29.41
CA GLY A 179 2.87 5.05 30.51
C GLY A 179 1.82 4.92 31.59
#